data_50ed9091c58cb7350610108d381786cb
#
_entry.id   50ed9091c58cb7350610108d381786cb
#
_cell.length_a   1.000
_cell.length_b   1.000
_cell.length_c   1.000
_cell.angle_alpha   90.00
_cell.angle_beta   90.00
_cell.angle_gamma   90.00
#
_symmetry.space_group_name_H-M   'P 1'
#
loop_
_entity.id
_entity.type
_entity.pdbx_description
1 polymer ?
#
loop_
_entity_poly.entity_id
_entity_poly.type
_entity_poly.pdbx_seq_one_letter_code
_entity_poly.pdbx_strand_id
1 'polypeptide(L)'
;PYRADVTREIDVIEEVLRIYGYNKVDAPQKISFTPVKLSLEDQDALENSWARTLQSNGFNEVMNNSLTSVKDETHAVKLLNPLSTELSFMRKSLLEGLLENAIYNINRKNQDIKFFELGKIYHKKAKYEERKQLAILTSGRNYSENWLMPKSSTDFYTLKSFVNILL
;
A
#
# COMPACT_ATOMS: atom_id res chain seq x y z
N PRO A 1 28.72 37.69 3.33
CA PRO A 1 28.43 36.39 2.71
C PRO A 1 28.49 36.50 1.20
N TYR A 2 29.55 35.97 0.65
CA TYR A 2 29.84 35.99 -0.78
C TYR A 2 29.06 34.88 -1.51
N ARG A 3 28.79 33.79 -0.82
CA ARG A 3 28.05 32.65 -1.34
C ARG A 3 26.79 32.41 -0.51
N ALA A 4 25.64 32.52 -1.14
CA ALA A 4 24.34 32.34 -0.50
C ALA A 4 24.00 30.85 -0.23
N ASP A 5 24.69 29.95 -0.93
CA ASP A 5 24.54 28.50 -0.87
C ASP A 5 25.37 27.83 0.24
N VAL A 6 26.36 28.54 0.81
CA VAL A 6 27.21 28.04 1.88
C VAL A 6 26.80 28.70 3.19
N THR A 7 25.92 28.07 3.94
CA THR A 7 25.33 28.62 5.17
C THR A 7 25.64 27.84 6.43
N ARG A 8 26.03 26.56 6.29
CA ARG A 8 26.27 25.63 7.40
C ARG A 8 27.71 25.11 7.35
N GLU A 9 28.19 24.64 8.48
CA GLU A 9 29.53 24.03 8.62
C GLU A 9 29.71 22.88 7.61
N ILE A 10 28.70 22.06 7.40
CA ILE A 10 28.76 20.93 6.46
C ILE A 10 28.97 21.39 5.01
N ASP A 11 28.44 22.54 4.62
CA ASP A 11 28.60 23.09 3.28
C ASP A 11 30.08 23.50 3.04
N VAL A 12 30.77 24.02 4.08
CA VAL A 12 32.19 24.32 4.04
C VAL A 12 33.03 23.04 3.98
N ILE A 13 32.65 22.02 4.75
CA ILE A 13 33.33 20.71 4.73
C ILE A 13 33.23 20.10 3.32
N GLU A 14 32.08 20.18 2.67
CA GLU A 14 31.87 19.70 1.29
C GLU A 14 32.81 20.39 0.32
N GLU A 15 32.94 21.71 0.36
CA GLU A 15 33.84 22.44 -0.52
C GLU A 15 35.33 22.09 -0.27
N VAL A 16 35.72 21.90 0.98
CA VAL A 16 37.06 21.42 1.32
C VAL A 16 37.34 20.03 0.79
N LEU A 17 36.39 19.12 0.96
CA LEU A 17 36.49 17.73 0.45
C LEU A 17 36.54 17.67 -1.07
N ARG A 18 35.86 18.58 -1.74
CA ARG A 18 35.91 18.68 -3.22
C ARG A 18 37.31 18.98 -3.75
N ILE A 19 38.06 19.83 -3.04
CA ILE A 19 39.45 20.16 -3.39
C ILE A 19 40.42 19.09 -2.90
N TYR A 20 40.22 18.61 -1.67
CA TYR A 20 41.05 17.56 -1.07
C TYR A 20 40.94 16.24 -1.82
N GLY A 21 39.73 15.90 -2.29
CA GLY A 21 39.38 14.68 -3.01
C GLY A 21 38.68 13.68 -2.10
N TYR A 22 37.43 13.37 -2.39
CA TYR A 22 36.61 12.40 -1.64
C TYR A 22 37.27 11.03 -1.52
N ASN A 23 38.01 10.59 -2.55
CA ASN A 23 38.68 9.29 -2.59
C ASN A 23 39.87 9.18 -1.62
N LYS A 24 40.30 10.29 -1.04
CA LYS A 24 41.39 10.32 -0.03
C LYS A 24 40.88 10.17 1.40
N VAL A 25 39.56 10.18 1.58
CA VAL A 25 38.95 9.96 2.89
C VAL A 25 38.83 8.48 3.14
N ASP A 26 39.52 7.98 4.14
CA ASP A 26 39.46 6.57 4.52
C ASP A 26 38.08 6.23 5.06
N ALA A 27 37.41 5.28 4.42
CA ALA A 27 36.16 4.75 4.91
C ALA A 27 36.41 3.82 6.12
N PRO A 28 35.66 3.95 7.21
CA PRO A 28 35.84 3.06 8.35
C PRO A 28 35.50 1.63 7.95
N GLN A 29 36.44 0.69 8.21
CA GLN A 29 36.26 -0.73 7.90
C GLN A 29 35.23 -1.42 8.80
N LYS A 30 34.87 -0.79 9.93
CA LYS A 30 33.92 -1.32 10.91
C LYS A 30 32.93 -0.23 11.30
N ILE A 31 31.66 -0.55 11.24
CA ILE A 31 30.59 0.27 11.77
C ILE A 31 30.10 -0.40 13.04
N SER A 32 30.18 0.31 14.17
CA SER A 32 29.62 -0.13 15.43
C SER A 32 28.25 0.51 15.64
N PHE A 33 27.24 -0.28 15.87
CA PHE A 33 25.91 0.22 16.22
C PHE A 33 25.33 -0.65 17.33
N THR A 34 24.49 -0.06 18.15
CA THR A 34 23.71 -0.79 19.14
C THR A 34 22.41 -1.22 18.43
N PRO A 35 22.15 -2.53 18.26
CA PRO A 35 20.91 -2.96 17.64
C PRO A 35 19.72 -2.50 18.50
N VAL A 36 18.75 -1.90 17.84
CA VAL A 36 17.47 -1.57 18.49
C VAL A 36 16.75 -2.89 18.75
N LYS A 37 16.24 -3.06 19.97
CA LYS A 37 15.39 -4.22 20.29
C LYS A 37 14.14 -4.10 19.42
N LEU A 38 14.02 -4.97 18.41
CA LEU A 38 12.82 -5.04 17.58
C LEU A 38 11.63 -5.37 18.50
N SER A 39 10.55 -4.62 18.37
CA SER A 39 9.29 -5.01 18.99
C SER A 39 8.86 -6.36 18.38
N LEU A 40 8.33 -7.26 19.20
CA LEU A 40 7.85 -8.58 18.73
C LEU A 40 6.67 -8.46 17.73
N GLU A 41 6.07 -7.27 17.62
CA GLU A 41 4.99 -6.96 16.69
C GLU A 41 5.54 -6.14 15.52
N ASP A 42 6.17 -6.81 14.58
CA ASP A 42 6.51 -6.24 13.29
C ASP A 42 5.26 -6.28 12.40
N GLN A 43 4.55 -5.14 12.32
CA GLN A 43 3.36 -5.01 11.48
C GLN A 43 3.68 -5.28 10.01
N ASP A 44 4.85 -4.90 9.54
CA ASP A 44 5.26 -5.12 8.16
C ASP A 44 5.50 -6.61 7.89
N ALA A 45 6.03 -7.36 8.86
CA ALA A 45 6.16 -8.80 8.77
C ALA A 45 4.80 -9.51 8.69
N LEU A 46 3.82 -9.05 9.45
CA LEU A 46 2.44 -9.56 9.43
C LEU A 46 1.77 -9.28 8.08
N GLU A 47 1.84 -8.04 7.59
CA GLU A 47 1.29 -7.64 6.29
C GLU A 47 1.93 -8.45 5.14
N ASN A 48 3.24 -8.61 5.17
CA ASN A 48 3.96 -9.44 4.20
C ASN A 48 3.54 -10.93 4.27
N SER A 49 3.26 -11.45 5.46
CA SER A 49 2.75 -12.82 5.65
C SER A 49 1.37 -12.97 5.01
N TRP A 50 0.45 -12.04 5.24
CA TRP A 50 -0.87 -12.03 4.62
C TRP A 50 -0.79 -11.92 3.09
N ALA A 51 0.03 -11.00 2.59
CA ALA A 51 0.23 -10.83 1.15
C ALA A 51 0.73 -12.13 0.51
N ARG A 52 1.76 -12.77 1.06
CA ARG A 52 2.29 -14.05 0.57
C ARG A 52 1.24 -15.17 0.61
N THR A 53 0.47 -15.24 1.68
CA THR A 53 -0.60 -16.23 1.83
C THR A 53 -1.67 -16.04 0.76
N LEU A 54 -2.12 -14.81 0.51
CA LEU A 54 -3.10 -14.51 -0.52
C LEU A 54 -2.55 -14.77 -1.93
N GLN A 55 -1.32 -14.33 -2.22
CA GLN A 55 -0.65 -14.57 -3.50
C GLN A 55 -0.52 -16.08 -3.80
N SER A 56 -0.15 -16.89 -2.81
CA SER A 56 -0.05 -18.35 -2.98
C SER A 56 -1.41 -19.01 -3.23
N ASN A 57 -2.52 -18.36 -2.87
CA ASN A 57 -3.89 -18.77 -3.16
C ASN A 57 -4.46 -18.14 -4.46
N GLY A 58 -3.60 -17.53 -5.28
CA GLY A 58 -3.94 -16.98 -6.59
C GLY A 58 -4.57 -15.59 -6.56
N PHE A 59 -4.42 -14.85 -5.48
CA PHE A 59 -4.82 -13.44 -5.44
C PHE A 59 -3.74 -12.55 -6.04
N ASN A 60 -4.17 -11.49 -6.72
CA ASN A 60 -3.33 -10.41 -7.18
C ASN A 60 -3.48 -9.21 -6.25
N GLU A 61 -2.36 -8.67 -5.81
CA GLU A 61 -2.35 -7.42 -5.08
C GLU A 61 -2.64 -6.25 -6.03
N VAL A 62 -3.50 -5.34 -5.58
CA VAL A 62 -3.80 -4.11 -6.30
C VAL A 62 -3.51 -2.92 -5.40
N MET A 63 -3.05 -1.84 -6.00
CA MET A 63 -2.78 -0.57 -5.32
C MET A 63 -3.61 0.52 -5.99
N ASN A 64 -4.62 1.00 -5.27
CA ASN A 64 -5.47 2.08 -5.73
C ASN A 64 -5.03 3.42 -5.14
N ASN A 65 -5.42 4.50 -5.82
CA ASN A 65 -5.13 5.84 -5.32
C ASN A 65 -5.83 6.07 -3.97
N SER A 66 -5.11 6.70 -3.05
CA SER A 66 -5.68 7.12 -1.76
C SER A 66 -6.57 8.35 -1.86
N LEU A 67 -6.53 9.05 -3.00
CA LEU A 67 -7.35 10.20 -3.31
C LEU A 67 -8.51 9.79 -4.22
N THR A 68 -9.70 10.28 -3.90
CA THR A 68 -10.93 9.94 -4.60
C THR A 68 -11.92 11.10 -4.58
N SER A 69 -12.95 11.02 -5.39
CA SER A 69 -14.17 11.80 -5.21
C SER A 69 -15.11 11.06 -4.25
N VAL A 70 -15.76 11.76 -3.35
CA VAL A 70 -16.79 11.18 -2.48
C VAL A 70 -18.14 11.83 -2.75
N LYS A 71 -19.19 11.00 -2.82
CA LYS A 71 -20.57 11.48 -2.92
C LYS A 71 -21.11 11.93 -1.55
N ASP A 72 -20.67 11.26 -0.49
CA ASP A 72 -21.02 11.58 0.89
C ASP A 72 -19.80 12.12 1.62
N GLU A 73 -19.80 13.42 1.89
CA GLU A 73 -18.72 14.12 2.59
C GLU A 73 -18.71 13.87 4.11
N THR A 74 -19.71 13.16 4.64
CA THR A 74 -19.80 12.86 6.06
C THR A 74 -18.56 12.09 6.50
N HIS A 75 -17.85 12.64 7.46
CA HIS A 75 -16.57 12.09 7.95
C HIS A 75 -15.45 11.95 6.92
N ALA A 76 -15.57 12.53 5.72
CA ALA A 76 -14.54 12.54 4.72
C ALA A 76 -13.42 13.54 5.06
N VAL A 77 -12.19 13.19 4.72
CA VAL A 77 -11.03 14.08 4.84
C VAL A 77 -10.85 14.80 3.52
N LYS A 78 -11.12 16.10 3.49
CA LYS A 78 -10.98 16.95 2.31
C LYS A 78 -9.57 17.53 2.22
N LEU A 79 -8.99 17.53 1.03
CA LEU A 79 -7.71 18.18 0.76
C LEU A 79 -7.91 19.70 0.61
N LEU A 80 -6.93 20.48 1.08
CA LEU A 80 -6.95 21.93 0.95
C LEU A 80 -6.69 22.36 -0.50
N ASN A 81 -5.72 21.73 -1.17
CA ASN A 81 -5.30 22.07 -2.53
C ASN A 81 -5.30 20.81 -3.40
N PRO A 82 -6.48 20.28 -3.81
CA PRO A 82 -6.54 19.08 -4.64
C PRO A 82 -6.07 19.41 -6.07
N LEU A 83 -5.42 18.46 -6.73
CA LEU A 83 -5.00 18.57 -8.12
C LEU A 83 -6.19 18.59 -9.09
N SER A 84 -7.30 17.94 -8.72
CA SER A 84 -8.55 17.93 -9.48
C SER A 84 -9.73 17.74 -8.51
N THR A 85 -10.93 18.03 -8.99
CA THR A 85 -12.16 17.80 -8.24
C THR A 85 -12.40 16.32 -7.94
N GLU A 86 -11.93 15.42 -8.81
CA GLU A 86 -12.05 13.97 -8.67
C GLU A 86 -11.09 13.40 -7.61
N LEU A 87 -10.05 14.15 -7.24
CA LEU A 87 -9.04 13.75 -6.27
C LEU A 87 -9.05 14.67 -5.04
N SER A 88 -10.23 15.10 -4.61
CA SER A 88 -10.37 16.13 -3.58
C SER A 88 -10.53 15.58 -2.16
N PHE A 89 -10.70 14.28 -2.00
CA PHE A 89 -10.88 13.63 -0.70
C PHE A 89 -9.97 12.41 -0.54
N MET A 90 -9.64 12.11 0.72
CA MET A 90 -9.02 10.85 1.08
C MET A 90 -10.07 9.73 1.15
N ARG A 91 -9.72 8.54 0.64
CA ARG A 91 -10.60 7.36 0.65
C ARG A 91 -11.02 6.94 2.05
N LYS A 92 -12.29 6.65 2.23
CA LYS A 92 -12.88 6.12 3.48
C LYS A 92 -12.88 4.59 3.53
N SER A 93 -12.71 3.93 2.39
CA SER A 93 -12.75 2.48 2.23
C SER A 93 -11.84 2.05 1.10
N LEU A 94 -11.35 0.81 1.15
CA LEU A 94 -10.63 0.16 0.03
C LEU A 94 -11.61 -0.47 -0.98
N LEU A 95 -12.86 -0.65 -0.58
CA LEU A 95 -13.85 -1.37 -1.39
C LEU A 95 -14.16 -0.68 -2.71
N GLU A 96 -14.25 0.65 -2.73
CA GLU A 96 -14.58 1.42 -3.95
C GLU A 96 -13.53 1.17 -5.05
N GLY A 97 -12.24 1.30 -4.73
CA GLY A 97 -11.16 1.03 -5.68
C GLY A 97 -11.12 -0.43 -6.16
N LEU A 98 -11.36 -1.39 -5.26
CA LEU A 98 -11.44 -2.80 -5.64
C LEU A 98 -12.61 -3.08 -6.59
N LEU A 99 -13.77 -2.46 -6.36
CA LEU A 99 -14.94 -2.59 -7.24
C LEU A 99 -14.68 -1.96 -8.61
N GLU A 100 -14.03 -0.81 -8.68
CA GLU A 100 -13.63 -0.18 -9.95
C GLU A 100 -12.68 -1.10 -10.74
N ASN A 101 -11.69 -1.70 -10.09
CA ASN A 101 -10.81 -2.68 -10.71
C ASN A 101 -11.58 -3.91 -11.20
N ALA A 102 -12.55 -4.40 -10.43
CA ALA A 102 -13.38 -5.52 -10.84
C ALA A 102 -14.23 -5.17 -12.07
N ILE A 103 -14.90 -4.03 -12.07
CA ILE A 103 -15.69 -3.54 -13.21
C ILE A 103 -14.81 -3.40 -14.47
N TYR A 104 -13.61 -2.81 -14.31
CA TYR A 104 -12.67 -2.66 -15.41
C TYR A 104 -12.31 -4.01 -16.06
N ASN A 105 -12.05 -5.03 -15.24
CA ASN A 105 -11.69 -6.36 -15.71
C ASN A 105 -12.88 -7.11 -16.31
N ILE A 106 -14.06 -7.07 -15.68
CA ILE A 106 -15.29 -7.70 -16.17
C ILE A 106 -15.67 -7.16 -17.54
N ASN A 107 -15.58 -5.84 -17.75
CA ASN A 107 -15.86 -5.21 -19.04
C ASN A 107 -14.90 -5.68 -20.15
N ARG A 108 -13.73 -6.23 -19.77
CA ARG A 108 -12.75 -6.86 -20.68
C ARG A 108 -12.85 -8.37 -20.74
N LYS A 109 -13.99 -8.91 -20.28
CA LYS A 109 -14.29 -10.37 -20.28
C LYS A 109 -13.43 -11.19 -19.32
N ASN A 110 -12.70 -10.56 -18.41
CA ASN A 110 -11.99 -11.22 -17.32
C ASN A 110 -12.89 -11.24 -16.08
N GLN A 111 -13.64 -12.33 -15.92
CA GLN A 111 -14.63 -12.47 -14.85
C GLN A 111 -14.08 -13.18 -13.60
N ASP A 112 -13.03 -13.97 -13.77
CA ASP A 112 -12.42 -14.75 -12.72
C ASP A 112 -11.38 -13.89 -11.99
N ILE A 113 -11.83 -13.21 -10.94
CA ILE A 113 -11.06 -12.18 -10.24
C ILE A 113 -10.80 -12.61 -8.82
N LYS A 114 -9.54 -12.48 -8.39
CA LYS A 114 -9.12 -12.59 -7.01
C LYS A 114 -8.17 -11.43 -6.72
N PHE A 115 -8.67 -10.38 -6.08
CA PHE A 115 -7.91 -9.19 -5.75
C PHE A 115 -7.84 -8.99 -4.24
N PHE A 116 -6.72 -8.43 -3.78
CA PHE A 116 -6.62 -7.89 -2.44
C PHE A 116 -5.86 -6.56 -2.46
N GLU A 117 -6.14 -5.73 -1.48
CA GLU A 117 -5.41 -4.48 -1.24
C GLU A 117 -5.13 -4.34 0.25
N LEU A 118 -3.85 -4.10 0.58
CA LEU A 118 -3.40 -3.65 1.89
C LEU A 118 -3.19 -2.13 1.81
N GLY A 119 -3.96 -1.38 2.56
CA GLY A 119 -3.90 0.07 2.44
C GLY A 119 -4.47 0.81 3.65
N LYS A 120 -4.27 2.12 3.63
CA LYS A 120 -4.79 3.01 4.65
C LYS A 120 -6.10 3.63 4.20
N ILE A 121 -6.99 3.81 5.16
CA ILE A 121 -8.25 4.54 5.04
C ILE A 121 -8.26 5.71 6.01
N TYR A 122 -9.05 6.72 5.72
CA TYR A 122 -9.00 8.00 6.41
C TYR A 122 -10.40 8.49 6.79
N HIS A 123 -10.56 8.89 8.04
CA HIS A 123 -11.81 9.45 8.54
C HIS A 123 -11.59 10.73 9.33
N LYS A 124 -12.54 11.65 9.24
CA LYS A 124 -12.62 12.85 10.05
C LYS A 124 -13.78 12.73 11.00
N LYS A 125 -13.48 12.48 12.27
CA LYS A 125 -14.43 12.58 13.38
C LYS A 125 -14.09 13.80 14.24
N ALA A 126 -13.98 13.65 15.55
CA ALA A 126 -13.45 14.68 16.43
C ALA A 126 -11.96 14.98 16.13
N LYS A 127 -11.23 13.96 15.67
CA LYS A 127 -9.83 14.03 15.18
C LYS A 127 -9.73 13.32 13.83
N TYR A 128 -8.65 13.55 13.11
CA TYR A 128 -8.29 12.76 11.94
C TYR A 128 -7.83 11.37 12.38
N GLU A 129 -8.41 10.36 11.78
CA GLU A 129 -8.07 8.96 12.01
C GLU A 129 -7.54 8.33 10.73
N GLU A 130 -6.43 7.62 10.86
CA GLU A 130 -5.85 6.78 9.83
C GLU A 130 -5.86 5.33 10.32
N ARG A 131 -6.31 4.40 9.49
CA ARG A 131 -6.34 2.98 9.81
C ARG A 131 -5.86 2.16 8.65
N LYS A 132 -4.98 1.19 8.92
CA LYS A 132 -4.63 0.15 7.94
C LYS A 132 -5.77 -0.86 7.84
N GLN A 133 -6.06 -1.30 6.63
CA GLN A 133 -7.06 -2.33 6.33
C GLN A 133 -6.54 -3.28 5.27
N LEU A 134 -7.01 -4.52 5.33
CA LEU A 134 -6.96 -5.49 4.26
C LEU A 134 -8.36 -5.60 3.67
N ALA A 135 -8.48 -5.48 2.36
CA ALA A 135 -9.70 -5.77 1.62
C ALA A 135 -9.44 -6.90 0.62
N ILE A 136 -10.39 -7.81 0.50
CA ILE A 136 -10.31 -8.97 -0.39
C ILE A 136 -11.57 -9.00 -1.24
N LEU A 137 -11.41 -9.22 -2.54
CA LEU A 137 -12.51 -9.34 -3.50
C LEU A 137 -12.31 -10.59 -4.36
N THR A 138 -13.38 -11.36 -4.50
CA THR A 138 -13.42 -12.52 -5.40
C THR A 138 -14.63 -12.43 -6.30
N SER A 139 -14.49 -12.84 -7.56
CA SER A 139 -15.57 -12.95 -8.54
C SER A 139 -15.30 -14.07 -9.51
N GLY A 140 -16.36 -14.61 -10.11
CA GLY A 140 -16.27 -15.64 -11.12
C GLY A 140 -16.07 -17.04 -10.57
N ARG A 141 -15.18 -17.81 -11.17
CA ARG A 141 -14.93 -19.21 -10.83
C ARG A 141 -13.88 -19.35 -9.72
N ASN A 142 -14.03 -20.39 -8.89
CA ASN A 142 -13.06 -20.74 -7.86
C ASN A 142 -11.73 -21.25 -8.45
N TYR A 143 -11.83 -21.98 -9.57
CA TYR A 143 -10.71 -22.62 -10.25
C TYR A 143 -10.78 -22.32 -11.75
N SER A 144 -9.63 -22.31 -12.39
CA SER A 144 -9.56 -22.28 -13.86
C SER A 144 -10.32 -23.47 -14.45
N GLU A 145 -10.98 -23.28 -15.60
CA GLU A 145 -11.71 -24.33 -16.26
C GLU A 145 -10.79 -25.50 -16.60
N ASN A 146 -11.16 -26.68 -16.15
CA ASN A 146 -10.44 -27.91 -16.39
C ASN A 146 -11.43 -29.09 -16.49
N TRP A 147 -10.98 -30.20 -17.06
CA TRP A 147 -11.80 -31.39 -17.30
C TRP A 147 -12.07 -32.21 -16.03
N LEU A 148 -11.30 -32.01 -14.97
CA LEU A 148 -11.35 -32.83 -13.75
C LEU A 148 -12.31 -32.26 -12.69
N MET A 149 -12.39 -30.93 -12.58
CA MET A 149 -13.14 -30.26 -11.53
C MET A 149 -14.51 -29.77 -12.02
N PRO A 150 -15.59 -29.97 -11.27
CA PRO A 150 -16.87 -29.38 -11.61
C PRO A 150 -16.80 -27.86 -11.60
N LYS A 151 -17.62 -27.21 -12.43
CA LYS A 151 -17.74 -25.75 -12.43
C LYS A 151 -18.22 -25.29 -11.05
N SER A 152 -17.40 -24.52 -10.38
CA SER A 152 -17.69 -23.93 -9.06
C SER A 152 -17.46 -22.42 -9.14
N SER A 153 -18.46 -21.65 -8.77
CA SER A 153 -18.35 -20.19 -8.62
C SER A 153 -17.95 -19.80 -7.21
N THR A 154 -17.30 -18.66 -7.09
CA THR A 154 -16.97 -18.07 -5.79
C THR A 154 -18.26 -17.71 -5.03
N ASP A 155 -18.28 -18.00 -3.75
CA ASP A 155 -19.38 -17.70 -2.84
C ASP A 155 -18.86 -17.13 -1.52
N PHE A 156 -19.78 -16.88 -0.59
CA PHE A 156 -19.44 -16.41 0.75
C PHE A 156 -18.49 -17.35 1.48
N TYR A 157 -18.68 -18.66 1.37
CA TYR A 157 -17.86 -19.65 2.08
C TYR A 157 -16.45 -19.71 1.51
N THR A 158 -16.32 -19.54 0.20
CA THR A 158 -15.02 -19.38 -0.46
C THR A 158 -14.25 -18.20 0.11
N LEU A 159 -14.88 -17.03 0.17
CA LEU A 159 -14.24 -15.84 0.74
C LEU A 159 -13.91 -16.04 2.23
N LYS A 160 -14.84 -16.60 3.00
CA LYS A 160 -14.64 -16.91 4.42
C LYS A 160 -13.46 -17.84 4.65
N SER A 161 -13.24 -18.83 3.77
CA SER A 161 -12.11 -19.75 3.91
C SER A 161 -10.77 -19.03 3.81
N PHE A 162 -10.63 -18.06 2.91
CA PHE A 162 -9.42 -17.24 2.81
C PHE A 162 -9.22 -16.35 4.04
N VAL A 163 -10.29 -15.76 4.57
CA VAL A 163 -10.19 -14.96 5.81
C VAL A 163 -9.73 -15.83 6.98
N ASN A 164 -10.25 -17.06 7.10
CA ASN A 164 -9.86 -17.98 8.16
C ASN A 164 -8.39 -18.46 8.07
N ILE A 165 -7.79 -18.45 6.88
CA ILE A 165 -6.37 -18.79 6.71
C ILE A 165 -5.47 -17.64 7.22
N LEU A 166 -5.97 -16.41 7.22
CA LEU A 166 -5.21 -15.23 7.65
C LEU A 166 -5.27 -14.98 9.16
N LEU A 167 -6.26 -15.55 9.85
CA LEU A 167 -6.48 -15.42 11.30
C LEU A 167 -5.77 -16.53 12.06
#